data_640284e512e12949a50bd18e88c62633
#
_entry.id   640284e512e12949a50bd18e88c62633
#
_cell.length_a   1.000
_cell.length_b   1.000
_cell.length_c   1.000
_cell.angle_alpha   90.00
_cell.angle_beta   90.00
_cell.angle_gamma   90.00
#
_symmetry.space_group_name_H-M   'P 1'
#
loop_
_entity.id
_entity.type
_entity.pdbx_description
1 polymer ?
#
loop_
_entity_poly.entity_id
_entity_poly.type
_entity_poly.pdbx_seq_one_letter_code
_entity_poly.pdbx_strand_id
1 'polypeptide(L)'
;FDKWDLHCAIIGEVTEGNLVQYYMNDELVAEVPADTLVLGGGAPVYDRPYKQPSYHAKRDEFDIDKIPFPKSYIEVAKYLVQNPNIASKRFIYKQYDSMVGINNASTNRPSDAAVIRLKDSTKGLVMTVDCNSRYVHADAYKGGAIAVSEAARNIVCTGAKPVAITNCLNFGNPYDEEVYWNF
;
A
#
# COMPACT_ATOMS: atom_id res chain seq x y z
N PHE A 1 -7.67 24.14 19.17
CA PHE A 1 -8.94 23.73 18.57
C PHE A 1 -9.87 24.90 18.41
N ASP A 2 -10.10 25.72 19.42
CA ASP A 2 -11.02 26.90 19.38
C ASP A 2 -10.70 27.87 18.23
N LYS A 3 -9.40 28.10 17.94
CA LYS A 3 -8.96 28.94 16.83
C LYS A 3 -9.52 28.52 15.47
N TRP A 4 -9.85 27.24 15.32
CA TRP A 4 -10.30 26.63 14.07
C TRP A 4 -11.75 26.15 14.13
N ASP A 5 -12.46 26.51 15.17
CA ASP A 5 -13.85 26.07 15.44
C ASP A 5 -14.01 24.55 15.37
N LEU A 6 -13.03 23.85 15.94
CA LEU A 6 -13.01 22.40 15.99
C LEU A 6 -13.37 21.91 17.39
N HIS A 7 -14.27 20.95 17.46
CA HIS A 7 -14.62 20.31 18.71
C HIS A 7 -13.52 19.33 19.14
N CYS A 8 -13.18 19.33 20.40
CA CYS A 8 -12.28 18.35 21.03
C CYS A 8 -12.77 18.03 22.44
N ALA A 9 -12.48 16.83 22.88
CA ALA A 9 -12.75 16.38 24.23
C ALA A 9 -11.60 15.53 24.75
N ILE A 10 -11.30 15.63 26.04
CA ILE A 10 -10.42 14.68 26.71
C ILE A 10 -11.24 13.42 26.95
N ILE A 11 -10.84 12.31 26.35
CA ILE A 11 -11.55 11.03 26.43
C ILE A 11 -10.88 10.05 27.39
N GLY A 12 -9.72 10.39 27.94
CA GLY A 12 -9.00 9.55 28.87
C GLY A 12 -7.60 10.09 29.16
N GLU A 13 -6.91 9.38 30.01
CA GLU A 13 -5.52 9.64 30.37
C GLU A 13 -4.68 8.36 30.27
N VAL A 14 -3.38 8.51 30.09
CA VAL A 14 -2.45 7.38 30.07
C VAL A 14 -2.04 7.11 31.51
N THR A 15 -2.30 5.90 32.00
CA THR A 15 -1.98 5.44 33.33
C THR A 15 -0.84 4.41 33.31
N GLU A 16 -0.27 4.12 34.46
CA GLU A 16 0.67 3.00 34.62
C GLU A 16 -0.07 1.66 34.63
N GLY A 17 0.59 0.61 34.14
CA GLY A 17 0.05 -0.74 34.11
C GLY A 17 -0.32 -1.21 32.70
N ASN A 18 -1.01 -2.35 32.62
CA ASN A 18 -1.37 -3.02 31.38
C ASN A 18 -2.86 -3.16 31.16
N LEU A 19 -3.67 -2.40 31.89
CA LEU A 19 -5.14 -2.44 31.78
C LEU A 19 -5.66 -1.18 31.11
N VAL A 20 -6.59 -1.36 30.17
CA VAL A 20 -7.41 -0.29 29.63
C VAL A 20 -8.75 -0.34 30.35
N GLN A 21 -9.06 0.74 31.06
CA GLN A 21 -10.26 0.86 31.88
C GLN A 21 -11.24 1.83 31.23
N TYR A 22 -12.48 1.45 31.18
CA TYR A 22 -13.55 2.27 30.61
C TYR A 22 -14.53 2.68 31.73
N TYR A 23 -14.78 3.96 31.82
CA TYR A 23 -15.68 4.54 32.82
C TYR A 23 -16.91 5.17 32.12
N MET A 24 -18.06 5.03 32.75
CA MET A 24 -19.28 5.71 32.35
C MET A 24 -19.90 6.34 33.61
N ASN A 25 -20.05 7.67 33.61
CA ASN A 25 -20.54 8.40 34.80
C ASN A 25 -19.78 8.05 36.10
N ASP A 26 -18.43 8.01 35.98
CA ASP A 26 -17.50 7.66 37.07
C ASP A 26 -17.57 6.19 37.56
N GLU A 27 -18.37 5.35 36.94
CA GLU A 27 -18.43 3.92 37.21
C GLU A 27 -17.58 3.14 36.23
N LEU A 28 -16.73 2.22 36.72
CA LEU A 28 -15.94 1.32 35.90
C LEU A 28 -16.86 0.30 35.23
N VAL A 29 -17.05 0.41 33.94
CA VAL A 29 -17.96 -0.44 33.15
C VAL A 29 -17.25 -1.53 32.37
N ALA A 30 -15.93 -1.37 32.12
CA ALA A 30 -15.12 -2.40 31.47
C ALA A 30 -13.64 -2.25 31.85
N GLU A 31 -12.97 -3.37 31.92
CA GLU A 31 -11.53 -3.44 32.14
C GLU A 31 -10.96 -4.56 31.25
N VAL A 32 -9.96 -4.25 30.43
CA VAL A 32 -9.39 -5.17 29.44
C VAL A 32 -7.87 -5.07 29.46
N PRO A 33 -7.13 -6.20 29.47
CA PRO A 33 -5.70 -6.17 29.29
C PRO A 33 -5.31 -5.48 27.98
N ALA A 34 -4.42 -4.51 28.00
CA ALA A 34 -3.98 -3.75 26.83
C ALA A 34 -3.39 -4.66 25.74
N ASP A 35 -2.69 -5.71 26.14
CA ASP A 35 -2.07 -6.68 25.24
C ASP A 35 -3.11 -7.39 24.32
N THR A 36 -4.35 -7.55 24.80
CA THR A 36 -5.42 -8.16 24.01
C THR A 36 -5.98 -7.26 22.92
N LEU A 37 -5.72 -5.97 23.02
CA LEU A 37 -6.19 -4.93 22.08
C LEU A 37 -5.17 -4.61 20.97
N VAL A 38 -3.97 -5.19 21.05
CA VAL A 38 -2.91 -4.96 20.08
C VAL A 38 -2.65 -6.20 19.23
N LEU A 39 -2.09 -5.97 18.04
CA LEU A 39 -1.71 -7.05 17.14
C LEU A 39 -0.69 -7.98 17.82
N GLY A 40 -1.02 -9.28 17.84
CA GLY A 40 -0.19 -10.32 18.45
C GLY A 40 -0.55 -10.70 19.88
N GLY A 41 -1.37 -9.90 20.59
CA GLY A 41 -1.75 -10.16 21.97
C GLY A 41 -2.86 -11.18 22.18
N GLY A 42 -3.77 -11.31 21.25
CA GLY A 42 -4.95 -12.18 21.38
C GLY A 42 -5.80 -12.19 20.10
N ALA A 43 -5.22 -11.67 19.02
CA ALA A 43 -5.90 -11.67 17.72
C ALA A 43 -6.19 -13.13 17.31
N PRO A 44 -7.42 -13.44 16.90
CA PRO A 44 -7.77 -14.80 16.51
C PRO A 44 -6.97 -15.21 15.25
N VAL A 45 -6.41 -16.39 15.28
CA VAL A 45 -5.80 -17.03 14.11
C VAL A 45 -6.85 -17.90 13.48
N TYR A 46 -7.22 -17.57 12.24
CA TYR A 46 -8.20 -18.36 11.50
C TYR A 46 -7.49 -19.36 10.59
N ASP A 47 -7.80 -20.63 10.74
CA ASP A 47 -7.44 -21.66 9.79
C ASP A 47 -8.56 -21.75 8.73
N ARG A 48 -8.26 -21.30 7.53
CA ARG A 48 -9.23 -21.24 6.42
C ARG A 48 -8.77 -22.16 5.29
N PRO A 49 -9.68 -22.90 4.67
CA PRO A 49 -9.35 -23.69 3.49
C PRO A 49 -8.96 -22.76 2.33
N TYR A 50 -8.01 -23.20 1.53
CA TYR A 50 -7.58 -22.52 0.33
C TYR A 50 -7.27 -23.52 -0.78
N LYS A 51 -7.45 -23.09 -2.01
CA LYS A 51 -7.12 -23.92 -3.18
C LYS A 51 -6.60 -23.02 -4.31
N GLN A 52 -5.76 -23.59 -5.14
CA GLN A 52 -5.23 -22.90 -6.30
C GLN A 52 -6.37 -22.39 -7.21
N PRO A 53 -6.32 -21.13 -7.65
CA PRO A 53 -7.34 -20.57 -8.53
C PRO A 53 -7.47 -21.32 -9.84
N SER A 54 -8.70 -21.55 -10.25
CA SER A 54 -9.04 -22.29 -11.49
C SER A 54 -8.50 -21.62 -12.76
N TYR A 55 -8.32 -20.30 -12.74
CA TYR A 55 -7.78 -19.58 -13.89
C TYR A 55 -6.29 -19.84 -14.17
N HIS A 56 -5.55 -20.44 -13.21
CA HIS A 56 -4.14 -20.80 -13.41
C HIS A 56 -3.95 -21.80 -14.56
N ALA A 57 -4.91 -22.68 -14.78
CA ALA A 57 -4.86 -23.59 -15.93
C ALA A 57 -4.75 -22.84 -17.27
N LYS A 58 -5.52 -21.77 -17.43
CA LYS A 58 -5.45 -20.92 -18.63
C LYS A 58 -4.15 -20.13 -18.73
N ARG A 59 -3.59 -19.69 -17.60
CA ARG A 59 -2.28 -19.04 -17.56
C ARG A 59 -1.20 -19.98 -18.06
N ASP A 60 -1.24 -21.24 -17.62
CA ASP A 60 -0.21 -22.23 -17.92
C ASP A 60 -0.27 -22.68 -19.39
N GLU A 61 -1.42 -22.51 -20.05
CA GLU A 61 -1.59 -22.72 -21.49
C GLU A 61 -1.08 -21.55 -22.36
N PHE A 62 -0.74 -20.41 -21.74
CA PHE A 62 -0.30 -19.24 -22.47
C PHE A 62 1.09 -19.45 -23.09
N ASP A 63 1.19 -19.27 -24.38
CA ASP A 63 2.39 -19.43 -25.18
C ASP A 63 2.77 -18.10 -25.85
N ILE A 64 3.87 -17.51 -25.39
CA ILE A 64 4.36 -16.23 -25.90
C ILE A 64 4.75 -16.30 -27.38
N ASP A 65 5.19 -17.46 -27.87
CA ASP A 65 5.64 -17.65 -29.24
C ASP A 65 4.47 -17.64 -30.24
N LYS A 66 3.24 -17.81 -29.75
CA LYS A 66 2.03 -17.67 -30.54
C LYS A 66 1.59 -16.21 -30.76
N ILE A 67 2.20 -15.25 -30.08
CA ILE A 67 1.89 -13.84 -30.26
C ILE A 67 2.55 -13.36 -31.58
N PRO A 68 1.76 -12.89 -32.56
CA PRO A 68 2.32 -12.45 -33.83
C PRO A 68 3.20 -11.19 -33.63
N PHE A 69 4.34 -11.16 -34.31
CA PHE A 69 5.17 -9.97 -34.36
C PHE A 69 4.43 -8.79 -35.00
N PRO A 70 4.50 -7.61 -34.44
CA PRO A 70 3.84 -6.43 -34.98
C PRO A 70 4.51 -6.00 -36.29
N LYS A 71 3.69 -5.58 -37.26
CA LYS A 71 4.18 -5.02 -38.52
C LYS A 71 4.86 -3.66 -38.35
N SER A 72 4.51 -2.92 -37.29
CA SER A 72 5.06 -1.61 -36.98
C SER A 72 5.15 -1.40 -35.47
N TYR A 73 6.35 -1.23 -34.94
CA TYR A 73 6.57 -0.90 -33.53
C TYR A 73 6.06 0.49 -33.16
N ILE A 74 6.01 1.43 -34.13
CA ILE A 74 5.47 2.77 -33.90
C ILE A 74 3.97 2.70 -33.60
N GLU A 75 3.23 1.88 -34.34
CA GLU A 75 1.80 1.71 -34.10
C GLU A 75 1.53 1.01 -32.75
N VAL A 76 2.37 0.05 -32.38
CA VAL A 76 2.31 -0.57 -31.04
C VAL A 76 2.57 0.48 -29.95
N ALA A 77 3.60 1.31 -30.10
CA ALA A 77 3.91 2.37 -29.14
C ALA A 77 2.74 3.37 -29.01
N LYS A 78 2.16 3.80 -30.13
CA LYS A 78 0.98 4.68 -30.11
C LYS A 78 -0.21 4.04 -29.39
N TYR A 79 -0.46 2.76 -29.65
CA TYR A 79 -1.52 2.01 -28.97
C TYR A 79 -1.28 1.93 -27.46
N LEU A 80 -0.06 1.60 -27.05
CA LEU A 80 0.30 1.45 -25.65
C LEU A 80 0.17 2.77 -24.86
N VAL A 81 0.66 3.89 -25.42
CA VAL A 81 0.58 5.20 -24.72
C VAL A 81 -0.85 5.74 -24.59
N GLN A 82 -1.77 5.23 -25.39
CA GLN A 82 -3.20 5.56 -25.30
C GLN A 82 -3.95 4.66 -24.33
N ASN A 83 -3.35 3.54 -23.92
CA ASN A 83 -4.01 2.62 -23.00
C ASN A 83 -4.12 3.28 -21.61
N PRO A 84 -5.31 3.32 -20.98
CA PRO A 84 -5.52 3.98 -19.69
C PRO A 84 -4.59 3.51 -18.57
N ASN A 85 -4.12 2.26 -18.61
CA ASN A 85 -3.17 1.73 -17.62
C ASN A 85 -1.73 2.21 -17.83
N ILE A 86 -1.38 2.71 -19.02
CA ILE A 86 -0.02 3.13 -19.40
C ILE A 86 0.04 4.65 -19.63
N ALA A 87 -1.05 5.24 -20.08
CA ALA A 87 -1.15 6.68 -20.33
C ALA A 87 -0.77 7.51 -19.09
N SER A 88 -0.23 8.71 -19.34
CA SER A 88 0.15 9.64 -18.28
C SER A 88 -1.02 9.92 -17.32
N LYS A 89 -0.75 9.84 -16.01
CA LYS A 89 -1.72 10.19 -14.95
C LYS A 89 -1.61 11.66 -14.52
N ARG A 90 -0.88 12.48 -15.27
CA ARG A 90 -0.64 13.89 -14.96
C ARG A 90 -1.92 14.67 -14.69
N PHE A 91 -2.97 14.38 -15.43
CA PHE A 91 -4.31 14.95 -15.23
C PHE A 91 -4.80 14.74 -13.79
N ILE A 92 -4.58 13.54 -13.20
CA ILE A 92 -5.02 13.20 -11.86
C ILE A 92 -4.19 13.95 -10.82
N TYR A 93 -2.87 13.77 -10.81
CA TYR A 93 -2.04 14.30 -9.72
C TYR A 93 -1.85 15.81 -9.76
N LYS A 94 -2.04 16.46 -10.89
CA LYS A 94 -2.02 17.95 -10.98
C LYS A 94 -3.15 18.64 -10.25
N GLN A 95 -4.21 17.94 -9.91
CA GLN A 95 -5.34 18.47 -9.16
C GLN A 95 -5.02 18.62 -7.66
N TYR A 96 -3.95 18.01 -7.19
CA TYR A 96 -3.57 18.01 -5.78
C TYR A 96 -2.37 18.92 -5.55
N ASP A 97 -2.37 19.60 -4.39
CA ASP A 97 -1.23 20.39 -3.96
C ASP A 97 -0.11 19.47 -3.48
N SER A 98 1.03 19.54 -4.19
CA SER A 98 2.24 18.79 -3.85
C SER A 98 3.15 19.54 -2.87
N MET A 99 2.80 20.79 -2.48
CA MET A 99 3.65 21.67 -1.71
C MET A 99 3.15 21.96 -0.30
N VAL A 100 2.08 21.28 0.15
CA VAL A 100 1.56 21.44 1.51
C VAL A 100 2.67 21.21 2.52
N GLY A 101 2.84 22.16 3.46
CA GLY A 101 3.91 22.13 4.45
C GLY A 101 5.32 22.40 3.91
N ILE A 102 5.48 22.63 2.59
CA ILE A 102 6.76 22.95 1.92
C ILE A 102 7.91 21.99 2.20
N ASN A 103 7.58 20.72 2.46
CA ASN A 103 8.57 19.70 2.76
C ASN A 103 8.89 18.81 1.55
N ASN A 104 8.10 18.86 0.49
CA ASN A 104 8.36 18.07 -0.72
C ASN A 104 9.61 18.61 -1.44
N ALA A 105 10.65 17.77 -1.51
CA ALA A 105 11.89 18.11 -2.20
C ALA A 105 11.81 17.93 -3.72
N SER A 106 10.90 17.08 -4.20
CA SER A 106 10.70 16.79 -5.63
C SER A 106 9.88 17.86 -6.34
N THR A 107 9.17 18.71 -5.60
CA THR A 107 8.24 19.73 -6.13
C THR A 107 7.21 19.12 -7.09
N ASN A 108 6.96 19.75 -8.25
CA ASN A 108 6.03 19.28 -9.27
C ASN A 108 6.70 18.38 -10.34
N ARG A 109 7.87 17.84 -10.06
CA ARG A 109 8.57 16.94 -10.99
C ARG A 109 8.37 15.52 -10.54
N PRO A 110 7.65 14.69 -11.31
CA PRO A 110 7.55 13.27 -11.05
C PRO A 110 8.94 12.64 -10.95
N SER A 111 9.11 11.78 -9.97
CA SER A 111 10.31 11.00 -9.71
C SER A 111 9.91 9.56 -9.41
N ASP A 112 10.87 8.66 -9.27
CA ASP A 112 10.61 7.26 -8.93
C ASP A 112 10.00 7.11 -7.53
N ALA A 113 10.28 8.06 -6.63
CA ALA A 113 9.71 8.12 -5.29
C ALA A 113 9.51 9.56 -4.81
N ALA A 114 8.62 9.76 -3.86
CA ALA A 114 8.43 11.04 -3.19
C ALA A 114 9.51 11.27 -2.15
N VAL A 115 10.12 12.44 -2.17
CA VAL A 115 11.18 12.84 -1.22
C VAL A 115 10.66 13.94 -0.31
N ILE A 116 10.54 13.66 0.97
CA ILE A 116 10.06 14.58 2.00
C ILE A 116 11.23 15.00 2.89
N ARG A 117 11.49 16.28 2.89
CA ARG A 117 12.53 16.89 3.73
C ARG A 117 12.07 16.98 5.18
N LEU A 118 12.89 16.52 6.11
CA LEU A 118 12.65 16.74 7.54
C LEU A 118 13.18 18.13 7.92
N LYS A 119 12.29 18.96 8.47
CA LYS A 119 12.66 20.31 8.96
C LYS A 119 13.72 20.17 10.05
N ASP A 120 14.59 21.18 10.15
CA ASP A 120 15.66 21.27 11.14
C ASP A 120 16.67 20.11 11.11
N SER A 121 16.77 19.42 9.97
CA SER A 121 17.71 18.34 9.75
C SER A 121 18.23 18.30 8.31
N THR A 122 19.33 17.55 8.10
CA THR A 122 19.86 17.23 6.76
C THR A 122 19.27 15.94 6.19
N LYS A 123 18.27 15.35 6.87
CA LYS A 123 17.66 14.08 6.50
C LYS A 123 16.37 14.27 5.71
N GLY A 124 16.04 13.28 4.90
CA GLY A 124 14.76 13.16 4.21
C GLY A 124 14.18 11.78 4.36
N LEU A 125 12.86 11.69 4.21
CA LEU A 125 12.16 10.43 4.04
C LEU A 125 11.84 10.26 2.56
N VAL A 126 12.07 9.05 2.07
CA VAL A 126 11.71 8.69 0.70
C VAL A 126 10.65 7.59 0.76
N MET A 127 9.58 7.79 0.01
CA MET A 127 8.41 6.91 0.02
C MET A 127 7.95 6.63 -1.40
N THR A 128 7.55 5.38 -1.65
CA THR A 128 6.91 4.97 -2.89
C THR A 128 5.76 4.00 -2.60
N VAL A 129 4.86 3.87 -3.55
CA VAL A 129 3.75 2.90 -3.51
C VAL A 129 3.77 2.15 -4.83
N ASP A 130 4.02 0.87 -4.76
CA ASP A 130 4.23 0.04 -5.93
C ASP A 130 3.45 -1.27 -5.82
N CYS A 131 2.77 -1.62 -6.90
CA CYS A 131 2.18 -2.94 -7.12
C CYS A 131 1.66 -3.06 -8.55
N ASN A 132 1.87 -4.19 -9.17
CA ASN A 132 1.18 -4.57 -10.40
C ASN A 132 0.21 -5.71 -10.12
N SER A 133 -1.07 -5.39 -10.01
CA SER A 133 -2.14 -6.35 -9.71
C SER A 133 -2.26 -7.48 -10.74
N ARG A 134 -1.85 -7.27 -11.98
CA ARG A 134 -1.84 -8.31 -13.02
C ARG A 134 -0.75 -9.34 -12.78
N TYR A 135 0.40 -8.92 -12.26
CA TYR A 135 1.46 -9.85 -11.88
C TYR A 135 1.05 -10.67 -10.66
N VAL A 136 0.45 -10.02 -9.66
CA VAL A 136 -0.10 -10.70 -8.48
C VAL A 136 -1.20 -11.69 -8.89
N HIS A 137 -2.10 -11.29 -9.80
CA HIS A 137 -3.13 -12.19 -10.31
C HIS A 137 -2.55 -13.39 -11.07
N ALA A 138 -1.53 -13.19 -11.89
CA ALA A 138 -0.87 -14.27 -12.63
C ALA A 138 -0.11 -15.24 -11.72
N ASP A 139 0.58 -14.73 -10.72
CA ASP A 139 1.34 -15.50 -9.74
C ASP A 139 1.51 -14.64 -8.49
N ALA A 140 0.73 -14.90 -7.45
CA ALA A 140 0.66 -14.06 -6.26
C ALA A 140 2.03 -13.97 -5.54
N TYR A 141 2.77 -15.06 -5.45
CA TYR A 141 4.09 -15.09 -4.83
C TYR A 141 5.11 -14.23 -5.60
N LYS A 142 5.23 -14.47 -6.91
CA LYS A 142 6.15 -13.71 -7.76
C LYS A 142 5.71 -12.24 -7.90
N GLY A 143 4.40 -12.00 -8.03
CA GLY A 143 3.84 -10.65 -8.11
C GLY A 143 4.11 -9.83 -6.85
N GLY A 144 4.00 -10.44 -5.68
CA GLY A 144 4.37 -9.83 -4.40
C GLY A 144 5.87 -9.54 -4.31
N ALA A 145 6.72 -10.49 -4.67
CA ALA A 145 8.17 -10.32 -4.70
C ALA A 145 8.60 -9.20 -5.68
N ILE A 146 7.94 -9.10 -6.85
CA ILE A 146 8.17 -8.02 -7.82
C ILE A 146 7.79 -6.67 -7.23
N ALA A 147 6.63 -6.56 -6.56
CA ALA A 147 6.17 -5.32 -5.94
C ALA A 147 7.18 -4.79 -4.90
N VAL A 148 7.69 -5.66 -4.03
CA VAL A 148 8.73 -5.31 -3.04
C VAL A 148 10.01 -4.87 -3.72
N SER A 149 10.46 -5.60 -4.75
CA SER A 149 11.68 -5.29 -5.48
C SER A 149 11.57 -3.98 -6.27
N GLU A 150 10.41 -3.69 -6.84
CA GLU A 150 10.11 -2.45 -7.55
C GLU A 150 10.16 -1.26 -6.58
N ALA A 151 9.47 -1.36 -5.45
CA ALA A 151 9.48 -0.33 -4.41
C ALA A 151 10.90 -0.04 -3.91
N ALA A 152 11.67 -1.08 -3.59
CA ALA A 152 13.05 -0.92 -3.15
C ALA A 152 13.93 -0.25 -4.20
N ARG A 153 13.78 -0.63 -5.48
CA ARG A 153 14.52 -0.04 -6.60
C ARG A 153 14.16 1.44 -6.79
N ASN A 154 12.88 1.81 -6.71
CA ASN A 154 12.44 3.19 -6.84
C ASN A 154 13.02 4.07 -5.72
N ILE A 155 13.11 3.57 -4.49
CA ILE A 155 13.79 4.24 -3.37
C ILE A 155 15.27 4.45 -3.69
N VAL A 156 15.97 3.41 -4.16
CA VAL A 156 17.41 3.49 -4.50
C VAL A 156 17.67 4.47 -5.65
N CYS A 157 16.80 4.51 -6.67
CA CYS A 157 16.93 5.43 -7.80
C CYS A 157 16.85 6.91 -7.37
N THR A 158 16.21 7.21 -6.25
CA THR A 158 16.21 8.57 -5.66
C THR A 158 17.39 8.86 -4.74
N GLY A 159 18.33 7.92 -4.60
CA GLY A 159 19.53 8.04 -3.76
C GLY A 159 19.33 7.66 -2.30
N ALA A 160 18.21 7.09 -1.93
CA ALA A 160 17.92 6.67 -0.56
C ALA A 160 18.14 5.16 -0.34
N LYS A 161 18.16 4.76 0.92
CA LYS A 161 18.25 3.35 1.33
C LYS A 161 16.85 2.87 1.76
N PRO A 162 16.32 1.79 1.17
CA PRO A 162 15.08 1.18 1.65
C PRO A 162 15.31 0.57 3.03
N VAL A 163 14.46 0.89 3.99
CA VAL A 163 14.63 0.50 5.40
C VAL A 163 13.41 -0.15 6.01
N ALA A 164 12.23 0.05 5.43
CA ALA A 164 10.98 -0.50 5.93
C ALA A 164 9.94 -0.61 4.83
N ILE A 165 8.96 -1.47 5.04
CA ILE A 165 7.78 -1.65 4.20
C ILE A 165 6.54 -1.62 5.10
N THR A 166 5.47 -1.03 4.60
CA THR A 166 4.13 -1.20 5.12
C THR A 166 3.29 -1.96 4.11
N ASN A 167 2.63 -3.01 4.56
CA ASN A 167 1.73 -3.78 3.71
C ASN A 167 0.34 -3.13 3.70
N CYS A 168 -0.17 -2.88 2.49
CA CYS A 168 -1.56 -2.49 2.28
C CYS A 168 -2.21 -3.55 1.40
N LEU A 169 -2.55 -4.70 2.02
CA LEU A 169 -3.07 -5.87 1.32
C LEU A 169 -4.58 -5.73 1.12
N ASN A 170 -5.00 -5.59 -0.14
CA ASN A 170 -6.40 -5.47 -0.52
C ASN A 170 -6.76 -6.63 -1.44
N PHE A 171 -7.21 -7.71 -0.84
CA PHE A 171 -7.72 -8.88 -1.53
C PHE A 171 -9.25 -8.96 -1.40
N GLY A 172 -9.87 -9.85 -2.15
CA GLY A 172 -11.29 -10.10 -2.04
C GLY A 172 -11.67 -10.84 -0.76
N ASN A 173 -12.87 -11.40 -0.73
CA ASN A 173 -13.40 -12.08 0.44
C ASN A 173 -12.56 -13.33 0.78
N PRO A 174 -11.94 -13.43 1.98
CA PRO A 174 -11.13 -14.57 2.39
C PRO A 174 -11.94 -15.85 2.67
N TYR A 175 -13.27 -15.80 2.61
CA TYR A 175 -14.12 -16.99 2.63
C TYR A 175 -14.17 -17.72 1.28
N ASP A 176 -13.71 -17.06 0.19
CA ASP A 176 -13.47 -17.71 -1.08
C ASP A 176 -12.08 -18.34 -1.06
N GLU A 177 -12.03 -19.65 -1.25
CA GLU A 177 -10.79 -20.43 -1.17
C GLU A 177 -9.75 -20.03 -2.22
N GLU A 178 -10.18 -19.64 -3.43
CA GLU A 178 -9.31 -19.18 -4.50
C GLU A 178 -8.75 -17.77 -4.21
N VAL A 179 -9.54 -16.90 -3.60
CA VAL A 179 -9.09 -15.58 -3.14
C VAL A 179 -8.10 -15.72 -1.99
N TYR A 180 -8.42 -16.57 -1.00
CA TYR A 180 -7.54 -16.78 0.15
C TYR A 180 -6.21 -17.43 -0.24
N TRP A 181 -6.20 -18.28 -1.27
CA TRP A 181 -4.96 -18.83 -1.79
C TRP A 181 -3.99 -17.76 -2.32
N ASN A 182 -4.51 -16.70 -2.95
CA ASN A 182 -3.69 -15.60 -3.44
C ASN A 182 -3.15 -14.70 -2.31
N PHE A 183 -3.90 -14.60 -1.20
CA PHE A 183 -3.51 -13.83 -0.02
C PHE A 183 -2.38 -14.50 0.74
#